data_5eca1bec31c759f4e3b3c39217a8977e
#
_entry.id   5eca1bec31c759f4e3b3c39217a8977e
#
_cell.length_a   1.000
_cell.length_b   1.000
_cell.length_c   1.000
_cell.angle_alpha   90.00
_cell.angle_beta   90.00
_cell.angle_gamma   90.00
#
_symmetry.space_group_name_H-M   'P 1'
#
loop_
_entity.id
_entity.type
_entity.pdbx_description
1 polymer ?
#
loop_
_entity_poly.entity_id
_entity_poly.type
_entity_poly.pdbx_seq_one_letter_code
_entity_poly.pdbx_strand_id
1 'polypeptide(L)'
;MSQSYLDEIAEQPAAIRKLAQLVTPDLIEKVQAIRAAIDRGDVQHVILTGMGGSLYSAYGTWLRLSQSLPVPVSLWDTSELIQQTPALLRSGAMVIAISQSGESVELCRMTELDAGVSVKVAITNPRDNTLSCWATLSMATEVGPEQTVSTKTYTAGLAALYILERILTGHADALAEEIATLAGAVDALLASLPAKLDEMLAFLGHDAPLTFVGRGASFASAAMAALVTAEAAKAPTQALSGGQFRHGPLELVREGFRSVMFLGGPGATLDLNLRTVADITRLGGGCLVIAPTNAAAEPSSHGLVLPLPTVAEGLLPVLEILPIQLLMVPMALARGFEPAKFLNGSKITVIE
;
A
#
# COMPACT_ATOMS: atom_id res chain seq x y z
N MET A 1 -22.55 5.09 -8.21
CA MET A 1 -21.10 4.79 -8.12
C MET A 1 -20.46 5.34 -6.86
N SER A 2 -20.77 6.56 -6.39
CA SER A 2 -20.26 7.02 -5.08
C SER A 2 -20.65 6.11 -3.91
N GLN A 3 -21.87 5.58 -3.94
CA GLN A 3 -22.34 4.63 -2.92
C GLN A 3 -21.52 3.33 -2.96
N SER A 4 -21.25 2.77 -4.16
CA SER A 4 -20.41 1.57 -4.30
C SER A 4 -19.00 1.77 -3.75
N TYR A 5 -18.39 2.95 -3.97
CA TYR A 5 -17.06 3.27 -3.43
C TYR A 5 -17.05 3.32 -1.89
N LEU A 6 -18.07 3.95 -1.30
CA LEU A 6 -18.23 3.99 0.16
C LEU A 6 -18.53 2.60 0.74
N ASP A 7 -19.33 1.80 0.05
CA ASP A 7 -19.63 0.42 0.45
C ASP A 7 -18.34 -0.43 0.46
N GLU A 8 -17.51 -0.33 -0.58
CA GLU A 8 -16.23 -1.01 -0.66
C GLU A 8 -15.25 -0.57 0.45
N ILE A 9 -15.26 0.71 0.84
CA ILE A 9 -14.51 1.20 2.01
C ILE A 9 -15.06 0.60 3.31
N ALA A 10 -16.39 0.57 3.48
CA ALA A 10 -17.03 0.04 4.67
C ALA A 10 -16.87 -1.48 4.85
N GLU A 11 -16.62 -2.20 3.76
CA GLU A 11 -16.35 -3.66 3.81
C GLU A 11 -14.94 -4.01 4.30
N GLN A 12 -14.00 -3.06 4.41
CA GLN A 12 -12.61 -3.33 4.77
C GLN A 12 -12.41 -4.05 6.12
N PRO A 13 -13.13 -3.72 7.20
CA PRO A 13 -12.97 -4.45 8.46
C PRO A 13 -13.30 -5.94 8.32
N ALA A 14 -14.37 -6.27 7.61
CA ALA A 14 -14.78 -7.66 7.35
C ALA A 14 -13.79 -8.38 6.42
N ALA A 15 -13.33 -7.69 5.39
CA ALA A 15 -12.30 -8.17 4.47
C ALA A 15 -11.01 -8.55 5.21
N ILE A 16 -10.52 -7.67 6.10
CA ILE A 16 -9.31 -7.92 6.88
C ILE A 16 -9.51 -9.07 7.88
N ARG A 17 -10.65 -9.14 8.58
CA ARG A 17 -10.95 -10.29 9.48
C ARG A 17 -10.87 -11.62 8.74
N LYS A 18 -11.33 -11.66 7.49
CA LYS A 18 -11.29 -12.88 6.69
C LYS A 18 -9.87 -13.37 6.43
N LEU A 19 -8.88 -12.47 6.34
CA LEU A 19 -7.49 -12.84 6.08
C LEU A 19 -6.86 -13.67 7.20
N ALA A 20 -7.40 -13.66 8.42
CA ALA A 20 -6.96 -14.58 9.45
C ALA A 20 -7.13 -16.05 9.03
N GLN A 21 -8.06 -16.35 8.11
CA GLN A 21 -8.27 -17.70 7.56
C GLN A 21 -7.15 -18.14 6.60
N LEU A 22 -6.32 -17.21 6.10
CA LEU A 22 -5.12 -17.55 5.34
C LEU A 22 -4.05 -18.19 6.21
N VAL A 23 -4.02 -17.87 7.50
CA VAL A 23 -2.99 -18.36 8.44
C VAL A 23 -3.33 -19.81 8.83
N THR A 24 -3.03 -20.74 7.94
CA THR A 24 -3.24 -22.18 8.13
C THR A 24 -1.91 -22.90 8.34
N PRO A 25 -1.91 -24.07 8.99
CA PRO A 25 -0.71 -24.89 9.08
C PRO A 25 -0.09 -25.22 7.71
N ASP A 26 -0.92 -25.47 6.70
CA ASP A 26 -0.47 -25.72 5.32
C ASP A 26 0.25 -24.52 4.70
N LEU A 27 -0.30 -23.30 4.86
CA LEU A 27 0.39 -22.10 4.40
C LEU A 27 1.73 -21.91 5.12
N ILE A 28 1.74 -22.07 6.44
CA ILE A 28 2.95 -21.91 7.24
C ILE A 28 4.04 -22.91 6.78
N GLU A 29 3.69 -24.18 6.63
CA GLU A 29 4.62 -25.22 6.15
C GLU A 29 5.17 -24.88 4.76
N LYS A 30 4.33 -24.50 3.80
CA LYS A 30 4.75 -24.13 2.44
C LYS A 30 5.70 -22.93 2.44
N VAL A 31 5.40 -21.90 3.22
CA VAL A 31 6.24 -20.69 3.29
C VAL A 31 7.55 -20.99 4.02
N GLN A 32 7.54 -21.84 5.05
CA GLN A 32 8.77 -22.31 5.71
C GLN A 32 9.64 -23.14 4.77
N ALA A 33 9.05 -23.97 3.90
CA ALA A 33 9.79 -24.69 2.86
C ALA A 33 10.44 -23.73 1.86
N ILE A 34 9.78 -22.62 1.51
CA ILE A 34 10.36 -21.55 0.68
C ILE A 34 11.55 -20.91 1.44
N ARG A 35 11.39 -20.58 2.72
CA ARG A 35 12.49 -20.05 3.53
C ARG A 35 13.69 -21.00 3.56
N ALA A 36 13.46 -22.28 3.74
CA ALA A 36 14.51 -23.29 3.69
C ALA A 36 15.21 -23.37 2.32
N ALA A 37 14.49 -23.15 1.21
CA ALA A 37 15.10 -23.06 -0.12
C ALA A 37 15.99 -21.82 -0.29
N ILE A 38 15.61 -20.69 0.31
CA ILE A 38 16.46 -19.49 0.37
C ILE A 38 17.74 -19.79 1.17
N ASP A 39 17.61 -20.39 2.35
CA ASP A 39 18.73 -20.66 3.24
C ASP A 39 19.72 -21.71 2.66
N ARG A 40 19.24 -22.62 1.80
CA ARG A 40 20.11 -23.57 1.06
C ARG A 40 20.77 -22.98 -0.18
N GLY A 41 20.38 -21.77 -0.61
CA GLY A 41 20.88 -21.15 -1.83
C GLY A 41 20.17 -21.58 -3.12
N ASP A 42 19.06 -22.32 -3.03
CA ASP A 42 18.21 -22.67 -4.18
C ASP A 42 17.50 -21.43 -4.75
N VAL A 43 17.23 -20.42 -3.89
CA VAL A 43 16.78 -19.09 -4.23
C VAL A 43 17.90 -18.10 -3.93
N GLN A 44 18.31 -17.35 -4.94
CA GLN A 44 19.42 -16.40 -4.90
C GLN A 44 18.99 -14.94 -5.01
N HIS A 45 17.74 -14.68 -5.39
CA HIS A 45 17.16 -13.36 -5.55
C HIS A 45 15.66 -13.41 -5.35
N VAL A 46 15.10 -12.48 -4.59
CA VAL A 46 13.65 -12.30 -4.41
C VAL A 46 13.20 -11.05 -5.17
N ILE A 47 12.16 -11.19 -5.97
CA ILE A 47 11.57 -10.12 -6.79
C ILE A 47 10.13 -9.94 -6.34
N LEU A 48 9.77 -8.73 -5.88
CA LEU A 48 8.37 -8.34 -5.70
C LEU A 48 7.96 -7.52 -6.94
N THR A 49 6.76 -7.79 -7.46
CA THR A 49 6.28 -7.08 -8.64
C THR A 49 4.75 -6.94 -8.66
N GLY A 50 4.28 -5.91 -9.33
CA GLY A 50 2.88 -5.57 -9.50
C GLY A 50 2.72 -4.26 -10.27
N MET A 51 1.48 -3.82 -10.44
CA MET A 51 1.16 -2.55 -11.10
C MET A 51 0.37 -1.63 -10.15
N GLY A 52 0.57 -0.32 -10.25
CA GLY A 52 -0.20 0.68 -9.50
C GLY A 52 -0.29 0.38 -8.00
N GLY A 53 -1.51 0.33 -7.45
CA GLY A 53 -1.74 0.04 -6.03
C GLY A 53 -1.15 -1.30 -5.55
N SER A 54 -1.09 -2.32 -6.42
CA SER A 54 -0.46 -3.61 -6.09
C SER A 54 1.04 -3.48 -5.90
N LEU A 55 1.73 -2.71 -6.75
CA LEU A 55 3.15 -2.41 -6.60
C LEU A 55 3.40 -1.64 -5.29
N TYR A 56 2.58 -0.62 -5.02
CA TYR A 56 2.74 0.19 -3.81
C TYR A 56 2.51 -0.62 -2.53
N SER A 57 1.57 -1.58 -2.53
CA SER A 57 1.34 -2.48 -1.39
C SER A 57 2.59 -3.30 -1.03
N ALA A 58 3.41 -3.64 -2.01
CA ALA A 58 4.63 -4.44 -1.82
C ALA A 58 5.79 -3.67 -1.18
N TYR A 59 5.75 -2.33 -1.17
CA TYR A 59 6.89 -1.50 -0.79
C TYR A 59 7.39 -1.76 0.64
N GLY A 60 6.48 -1.81 1.61
CA GLY A 60 6.82 -2.09 3.01
C GLY A 60 7.42 -3.48 3.19
N THR A 61 6.82 -4.49 2.56
CA THR A 61 7.31 -5.87 2.58
C THR A 61 8.68 -6.00 1.91
N TRP A 62 8.88 -5.32 0.78
CA TRP A 62 10.21 -5.26 0.12
C TRP A 62 11.29 -4.78 1.08
N LEU A 63 11.05 -3.69 1.81
CA LEU A 63 12.02 -3.14 2.76
C LEU A 63 12.33 -4.13 3.90
N ARG A 64 11.30 -4.75 4.49
CA ARG A 64 11.50 -5.69 5.61
C ARG A 64 12.17 -6.98 5.16
N LEU A 65 11.81 -7.53 4.01
CA LEU A 65 12.51 -8.70 3.45
C LEU A 65 13.95 -8.38 3.09
N SER A 66 14.24 -7.17 2.57
CA SER A 66 15.61 -6.71 2.29
C SER A 66 16.49 -6.62 3.54
N GLN A 67 15.89 -6.42 4.71
CA GLN A 67 16.60 -6.41 6.00
C GLN A 67 16.79 -7.80 6.60
N SER A 68 15.89 -8.74 6.28
CA SER A 68 15.77 -10.03 7.00
C SER A 68 16.25 -11.25 6.21
N LEU A 69 16.30 -11.16 4.88
CA LEU A 69 16.70 -12.28 4.04
C LEU A 69 18.19 -12.20 3.68
N PRO A 70 18.88 -13.36 3.57
CA PRO A 70 20.31 -13.39 3.22
C PRO A 70 20.59 -13.18 1.73
N VAL A 71 19.56 -12.92 0.92
CA VAL A 71 19.65 -12.74 -0.53
C VAL A 71 19.12 -11.36 -0.94
N PRO A 72 19.56 -10.79 -2.07
CA PRO A 72 19.03 -9.55 -2.59
C PRO A 72 17.50 -9.62 -2.78
N VAL A 73 16.82 -8.55 -2.43
CA VAL A 73 15.38 -8.38 -2.66
C VAL A 73 15.17 -7.13 -3.48
N SER A 74 14.43 -7.23 -4.57
CA SER A 74 14.12 -6.11 -5.44
C SER A 74 12.62 -5.90 -5.62
N LEU A 75 12.23 -4.67 -5.89
CA LEU A 75 10.85 -4.27 -6.19
C LEU A 75 10.83 -3.69 -7.59
N TRP A 76 10.00 -4.24 -8.46
CA TRP A 76 9.89 -3.85 -9.86
C TRP A 76 8.44 -3.55 -10.24
N ASP A 77 8.24 -2.49 -10.99
CA ASP A 77 7.07 -2.35 -11.84
C ASP A 77 7.05 -3.51 -12.85
N THR A 78 5.92 -4.18 -13.02
CA THR A 78 5.87 -5.39 -13.86
C THR A 78 6.16 -5.07 -15.33
N SER A 79 5.71 -3.92 -15.84
CA SER A 79 6.00 -3.50 -17.21
C SER A 79 7.51 -3.31 -17.40
N GLU A 80 8.20 -2.61 -16.51
CA GLU A 80 9.65 -2.43 -16.54
C GLU A 80 10.40 -3.76 -16.39
N LEU A 81 9.94 -4.66 -15.54
CA LEU A 81 10.51 -5.99 -15.35
C LEU A 81 10.51 -6.79 -16.65
N ILE A 82 9.36 -6.84 -17.34
CA ILE A 82 9.22 -7.65 -18.56
C ILE A 82 9.84 -7.00 -19.81
N GLN A 83 9.89 -5.67 -19.85
CA GLN A 83 10.42 -4.95 -21.02
C GLN A 83 11.94 -4.73 -20.94
N GLN A 84 12.46 -4.42 -19.75
CA GLN A 84 13.86 -4.01 -19.60
C GLN A 84 14.75 -5.12 -19.03
N THR A 85 14.21 -5.97 -18.15
CA THR A 85 15.01 -6.93 -17.39
C THR A 85 14.39 -8.35 -17.34
N PRO A 86 13.82 -8.89 -18.44
CA PRO A 86 13.16 -10.20 -18.42
C PRO A 86 14.11 -11.35 -18.02
N ALA A 87 15.41 -11.17 -18.19
CA ALA A 87 16.43 -12.13 -17.76
C ALA A 87 16.48 -12.37 -16.24
N LEU A 88 15.80 -11.56 -15.43
CA LEU A 88 15.61 -11.81 -13.99
C LEU A 88 14.60 -12.93 -13.70
N LEU A 89 13.67 -13.22 -14.63
CA LEU A 89 12.66 -14.27 -14.52
C LEU A 89 13.25 -15.65 -14.86
N ARG A 90 14.20 -16.13 -14.05
CA ARG A 90 15.01 -17.32 -14.32
C ARG A 90 15.16 -18.21 -13.10
N SER A 91 15.83 -19.34 -13.28
CA SER A 91 16.24 -20.24 -12.18
C SER A 91 17.07 -19.48 -11.12
N GLY A 92 16.82 -19.78 -9.86
CA GLY A 92 17.36 -19.07 -8.71
C GLY A 92 16.57 -17.82 -8.30
N ALA A 93 15.56 -17.41 -9.06
CA ALA A 93 14.65 -16.34 -8.64
C ALA A 93 13.44 -16.87 -7.88
N MET A 94 13.01 -16.11 -6.87
CA MET A 94 11.67 -16.17 -6.30
C MET A 94 10.92 -14.91 -6.74
N VAL A 95 9.75 -15.07 -7.32
CA VAL A 95 8.89 -13.95 -7.73
C VAL A 95 7.64 -13.93 -6.85
N ILE A 96 7.39 -12.80 -6.20
CA ILE A 96 6.16 -12.49 -5.47
C ILE A 96 5.39 -11.48 -6.31
N ALA A 97 4.38 -11.97 -7.03
CA ALA A 97 3.57 -11.15 -7.93
C ALA A 97 2.22 -10.80 -7.28
N ILE A 98 1.87 -9.53 -7.30
CA ILE A 98 0.68 -8.99 -6.66
C ILE A 98 -0.25 -8.41 -7.73
N SER A 99 -1.50 -8.87 -7.75
CA SER A 99 -2.54 -8.35 -8.65
C SER A 99 -3.91 -8.52 -8.05
N GLN A 100 -4.70 -7.46 -8.05
CA GLN A 100 -6.08 -7.56 -7.59
C GLN A 100 -6.88 -8.58 -8.41
N SER A 101 -6.79 -8.56 -9.73
CA SER A 101 -7.53 -9.46 -10.62
C SER A 101 -6.79 -10.76 -10.93
N GLY A 102 -5.47 -10.74 -10.95
CA GLY A 102 -4.61 -11.79 -11.48
C GLY A 102 -4.60 -11.85 -13.01
N GLU A 103 -5.19 -10.84 -13.69
CA GLU A 103 -5.47 -10.82 -15.14
C GLU A 103 -4.97 -9.53 -15.82
N SER A 104 -4.19 -8.68 -15.17
CA SER A 104 -3.60 -7.51 -15.87
C SER A 104 -2.62 -7.98 -16.94
N VAL A 105 -2.61 -7.30 -18.08
CA VAL A 105 -1.87 -7.71 -19.28
C VAL A 105 -0.38 -7.91 -19.01
N GLU A 106 0.23 -7.04 -18.22
CA GLU A 106 1.66 -7.11 -17.88
C GLU A 106 1.98 -8.36 -17.06
N LEU A 107 1.12 -8.72 -16.10
CA LEU A 107 1.30 -9.91 -15.27
C LEU A 107 1.03 -11.19 -16.05
N CYS A 108 0.02 -11.22 -16.91
CA CYS A 108 -0.18 -12.35 -17.82
C CYS A 108 1.05 -12.57 -18.71
N ARG A 109 1.58 -11.50 -19.30
CA ARG A 109 2.80 -11.57 -20.12
C ARG A 109 4.04 -11.98 -19.32
N MET A 110 4.15 -11.54 -18.08
CA MET A 110 5.22 -12.02 -17.19
C MET A 110 5.20 -13.53 -17.01
N THR A 111 4.01 -14.14 -16.87
CA THR A 111 3.89 -15.60 -16.74
C THR A 111 4.34 -16.36 -17.99
N GLU A 112 4.19 -15.76 -19.18
CA GLU A 112 4.64 -16.30 -20.46
C GLU A 112 6.16 -16.20 -20.63
N LEU A 113 6.79 -15.17 -20.04
CA LEU A 113 8.24 -14.91 -20.10
C LEU A 113 9.02 -15.69 -19.05
N ASP A 114 8.36 -16.49 -18.22
CA ASP A 114 9.00 -17.30 -17.17
C ASP A 114 10.01 -18.29 -17.76
N ALA A 115 11.28 -18.05 -17.50
CA ALA A 115 12.40 -18.89 -17.94
C ALA A 115 12.88 -19.86 -16.85
N GLY A 116 11.95 -20.39 -16.04
CA GLY A 116 12.25 -21.37 -14.99
C GLY A 116 12.42 -20.72 -13.61
N VAL A 117 11.63 -19.73 -13.27
CA VAL A 117 11.55 -19.14 -11.92
C VAL A 117 11.38 -20.24 -10.87
N SER A 118 12.25 -20.29 -9.87
CA SER A 118 12.32 -21.41 -8.91
C SER A 118 11.16 -21.40 -7.93
N VAL A 119 10.71 -20.23 -7.47
CA VAL A 119 9.60 -20.07 -6.54
C VAL A 119 8.66 -18.97 -7.06
N LYS A 120 7.39 -19.32 -7.21
CA LYS A 120 6.35 -18.46 -7.78
C LYS A 120 5.26 -18.24 -6.75
N VAL A 121 5.13 -17.03 -6.24
CA VAL A 121 4.10 -16.66 -5.27
C VAL A 121 3.15 -15.65 -5.92
N ALA A 122 1.86 -15.93 -5.86
CA ALA A 122 0.80 -15.02 -6.29
C ALA A 122 -0.01 -14.53 -5.10
N ILE A 123 -0.27 -13.24 -5.04
CA ILE A 123 -1.25 -12.62 -4.13
C ILE A 123 -2.33 -11.99 -4.99
N THR A 124 -3.53 -12.55 -4.95
CA THR A 124 -4.66 -12.13 -5.80
C THR A 124 -5.93 -11.99 -4.97
N ASN A 125 -6.97 -11.34 -5.52
CA ASN A 125 -8.26 -11.34 -4.84
C ASN A 125 -9.08 -12.60 -5.19
N PRO A 126 -9.40 -12.93 -6.46
CA PRO A 126 -10.05 -14.20 -6.77
C PRO A 126 -9.05 -15.36 -6.68
N ARG A 127 -9.58 -16.57 -6.47
CA ARG A 127 -8.77 -17.80 -6.41
C ARG A 127 -8.34 -18.27 -7.78
N ASP A 128 -9.26 -18.21 -8.74
CA ASP A 128 -9.08 -18.75 -10.08
C ASP A 128 -8.78 -17.61 -11.05
N ASN A 129 -7.52 -17.51 -11.48
CA ASN A 129 -7.03 -16.53 -12.44
C ASN A 129 -5.67 -16.96 -13.00
N THR A 130 -5.21 -16.29 -14.07
CA THR A 130 -3.96 -16.60 -14.78
C THR A 130 -2.75 -16.61 -13.84
N LEU A 131 -2.63 -15.59 -12.98
CA LEU A 131 -1.49 -15.48 -12.07
C LEU A 131 -1.49 -16.58 -11.01
N SER A 132 -2.66 -16.96 -10.47
CA SER A 132 -2.79 -18.05 -9.50
C SER A 132 -2.48 -19.41 -10.13
N CYS A 133 -2.84 -19.64 -11.40
CA CYS A 133 -2.50 -20.86 -12.13
C CYS A 133 -0.99 -20.98 -12.39
N TRP A 134 -0.29 -19.86 -12.57
CA TRP A 134 1.16 -19.84 -12.76
C TRP A 134 1.92 -20.11 -11.45
N ALA A 135 1.37 -19.73 -10.32
CA ALA A 135 2.06 -19.74 -9.03
C ALA A 135 2.20 -21.15 -8.43
N THR A 136 3.32 -21.41 -7.74
CA THR A 136 3.50 -22.59 -6.88
C THR A 136 2.88 -22.40 -5.50
N LEU A 137 2.73 -21.15 -5.06
CA LEU A 137 1.98 -20.73 -3.87
C LEU A 137 1.05 -19.59 -4.22
N SER A 138 -0.26 -19.81 -4.15
CA SER A 138 -1.28 -18.78 -4.36
C SER A 138 -1.94 -18.42 -3.03
N MET A 139 -1.95 -17.13 -2.70
CA MET A 139 -2.63 -16.52 -1.55
C MET A 139 -3.79 -15.67 -2.07
N ALA A 140 -4.97 -16.28 -2.21
CA ALA A 140 -6.17 -15.58 -2.63
C ALA A 140 -6.83 -14.89 -1.42
N THR A 141 -7.01 -13.58 -1.48
CA THR A 141 -7.61 -12.80 -0.38
C THR A 141 -9.11 -12.98 -0.29
N GLU A 142 -9.78 -13.24 -1.42
CA GLU A 142 -11.22 -13.53 -1.53
C GLU A 142 -12.13 -12.53 -0.78
N VAL A 143 -11.75 -11.24 -0.79
CA VAL A 143 -12.47 -10.16 -0.08
C VAL A 143 -13.68 -9.62 -0.86
N GLY A 144 -14.11 -10.36 -1.86
CA GLY A 144 -15.25 -10.02 -2.71
C GLY A 144 -14.90 -9.09 -3.86
N PRO A 145 -15.88 -8.82 -4.74
CA PRO A 145 -15.67 -7.97 -5.91
C PRO A 145 -15.42 -6.51 -5.50
N GLU A 146 -14.58 -5.84 -6.26
CA GLU A 146 -14.30 -4.41 -6.16
C GLU A 146 -14.44 -3.79 -7.55
N GLN A 147 -15.33 -2.83 -7.69
CA GLN A 147 -15.73 -2.26 -8.99
C GLN A 147 -15.15 -0.87 -9.25
N THR A 148 -14.79 -0.17 -8.17
CA THR A 148 -14.26 1.19 -8.23
C THR A 148 -12.72 1.21 -8.15
N VAL A 149 -12.14 2.34 -7.85
CA VAL A 149 -10.70 2.44 -7.57
C VAL A 149 -10.33 1.58 -6.36
N SER A 150 -9.06 1.23 -6.23
CA SER A 150 -8.62 0.26 -5.22
C SER A 150 -8.86 0.75 -3.78
N THR A 151 -9.59 -0.05 -3.00
CA THR A 151 -9.93 0.16 -1.58
C THR A 151 -9.60 -1.07 -0.75
N LYS A 152 -10.58 -1.98 -0.58
CA LYS A 152 -10.44 -3.20 0.23
C LYS A 152 -9.41 -4.19 -0.32
N THR A 153 -9.26 -4.27 -1.65
CA THR A 153 -8.27 -5.18 -2.24
C THR A 153 -6.84 -4.70 -2.00
N TYR A 154 -6.61 -3.37 -1.95
CA TYR A 154 -5.32 -2.80 -1.57
C TYR A 154 -4.97 -3.11 -0.10
N THR A 155 -5.89 -2.84 0.82
CA THR A 155 -5.65 -3.08 2.26
C THR A 155 -5.54 -4.57 2.58
N ALA A 156 -6.30 -5.43 1.88
CA ALA A 156 -6.14 -6.88 1.96
C ALA A 156 -4.80 -7.35 1.39
N GLY A 157 -4.34 -6.76 0.28
CA GLY A 157 -3.01 -7.03 -0.30
C GLY A 157 -1.87 -6.70 0.67
N LEU A 158 -1.93 -5.55 1.35
CA LEU A 158 -0.98 -5.18 2.40
C LEU A 158 -0.94 -6.22 3.53
N ALA A 159 -2.12 -6.65 4.02
CA ALA A 159 -2.20 -7.62 5.10
C ALA A 159 -1.77 -9.03 4.66
N ALA A 160 -2.07 -9.46 3.43
CA ALA A 160 -1.60 -10.74 2.88
C ALA A 160 -0.07 -10.75 2.71
N LEU A 161 0.52 -9.65 2.23
CA LEU A 161 1.96 -9.47 2.15
C LEU A 161 2.62 -9.48 3.52
N TYR A 162 2.00 -8.87 4.51
CA TYR A 162 2.44 -8.93 5.90
C TYR A 162 2.44 -10.37 6.43
N ILE A 163 1.37 -11.14 6.21
CA ILE A 163 1.28 -12.54 6.60
C ILE A 163 2.42 -13.36 5.96
N LEU A 164 2.64 -13.23 4.66
CA LEU A 164 3.73 -13.90 3.94
C LEU A 164 5.10 -13.56 4.54
N GLU A 165 5.37 -12.27 4.74
CA GLU A 165 6.64 -11.77 5.28
C GLU A 165 6.90 -12.30 6.69
N ARG A 166 5.90 -12.25 7.57
CA ARG A 166 6.04 -12.73 8.95
C ARG A 166 6.35 -14.23 9.02
N ILE A 167 5.72 -15.04 8.17
CA ILE A 167 6.01 -16.47 8.11
C ILE A 167 7.42 -16.71 7.55
N LEU A 168 7.82 -16.03 6.46
CA LEU A 168 9.17 -16.11 5.87
C LEU A 168 10.27 -15.73 6.86
N THR A 169 9.98 -14.83 7.79
CA THR A 169 10.95 -14.35 8.79
C THR A 169 10.86 -15.09 10.13
N GLY A 170 10.00 -16.11 10.24
CA GLY A 170 9.91 -16.98 11.42
C GLY A 170 9.04 -16.42 12.57
N HIS A 171 8.09 -15.53 12.28
CA HIS A 171 7.26 -14.85 13.28
C HIS A 171 5.76 -15.11 13.06
N ALA A 172 5.36 -16.37 12.88
CA ALA A 172 3.98 -16.75 12.57
C ALA A 172 3.01 -16.72 13.77
N ASP A 173 3.52 -16.82 15.00
CA ASP A 173 2.73 -17.16 16.20
C ASP A 173 1.65 -16.13 16.56
N ALA A 174 1.90 -14.84 16.31
CA ALA A 174 0.97 -13.75 16.66
C ALA A 174 0.05 -13.30 15.51
N LEU A 175 0.18 -13.87 14.31
CA LEU A 175 -0.48 -13.37 13.10
C LEU A 175 -1.99 -13.24 13.22
N ALA A 176 -2.68 -14.25 13.76
CA ALA A 176 -4.13 -14.22 13.87
C ALA A 176 -4.62 -13.09 14.80
N GLU A 177 -3.90 -12.83 15.89
CA GLU A 177 -4.20 -11.75 16.84
C GLU A 177 -3.86 -10.38 16.22
N GLU A 178 -2.75 -10.26 15.52
CA GLU A 178 -2.34 -9.03 14.82
C GLU A 178 -3.37 -8.63 13.75
N ILE A 179 -3.87 -9.58 12.97
CA ILE A 179 -4.93 -9.35 11.96
C ILE A 179 -6.27 -9.01 12.62
N ALA A 180 -6.64 -9.66 13.72
CA ALA A 180 -7.86 -9.34 14.46
C ALA A 180 -7.79 -7.92 15.07
N THR A 181 -6.65 -7.56 15.64
CA THR A 181 -6.38 -6.21 16.18
C THR A 181 -6.47 -5.16 15.07
N LEU A 182 -5.85 -5.41 13.91
CA LEU A 182 -5.96 -4.53 12.75
C LEU A 182 -7.42 -4.32 12.33
N ALA A 183 -8.20 -5.40 12.21
CA ALA A 183 -9.60 -5.30 11.78
C ALA A 183 -10.44 -4.46 12.76
N GLY A 184 -10.19 -4.59 14.07
CA GLY A 184 -10.82 -3.74 15.09
C GLY A 184 -10.40 -2.27 14.99
N ALA A 185 -9.12 -2.02 14.70
CA ALA A 185 -8.59 -0.67 14.51
C ALA A 185 -9.17 0.00 13.25
N VAL A 186 -9.32 -0.75 12.15
CA VAL A 186 -9.99 -0.27 10.92
C VAL A 186 -11.44 0.09 11.19
N ASP A 187 -12.18 -0.76 11.90
CA ASP A 187 -13.59 -0.53 12.28
C ASP A 187 -13.75 0.77 13.08
N ALA A 188 -12.95 0.92 14.14
CA ALA A 188 -12.97 2.11 15.00
C ALA A 188 -12.59 3.38 14.24
N LEU A 189 -11.57 3.31 13.37
CA LEU A 189 -11.12 4.45 12.58
C LEU A 189 -12.18 4.87 11.57
N LEU A 190 -12.77 3.95 10.81
CA LEU A 190 -13.83 4.25 9.85
C LEU A 190 -15.06 4.85 10.51
N ALA A 191 -15.40 4.45 11.74
CA ALA A 191 -16.49 5.03 12.51
C ALA A 191 -16.22 6.50 12.93
N SER A 192 -14.97 6.87 13.17
CA SER A 192 -14.58 8.20 13.66
C SER A 192 -14.26 9.21 12.55
N LEU A 193 -13.78 8.76 11.40
CA LEU A 193 -13.30 9.61 10.31
C LEU A 193 -14.35 10.54 9.69
N PRO A 194 -15.65 10.16 9.52
CA PRO A 194 -16.65 11.05 8.91
C PRO A 194 -16.74 12.42 9.58
N ALA A 195 -16.57 12.50 10.90
CA ALA A 195 -16.58 13.76 11.64
C ALA A 195 -15.36 14.67 11.38
N LYS A 196 -14.34 14.17 10.68
CA LYS A 196 -13.08 14.88 10.38
C LYS A 196 -12.96 15.31 8.91
N LEU A 197 -13.81 14.81 8.02
CA LEU A 197 -13.64 15.00 6.58
C LEU A 197 -13.76 16.48 6.17
N ASP A 198 -14.70 17.22 6.74
CA ASP A 198 -14.88 18.64 6.43
C ASP A 198 -13.67 19.47 6.86
N GLU A 199 -13.12 19.20 8.05
CA GLU A 199 -11.91 19.84 8.57
C GLU A 199 -10.69 19.52 7.68
N MET A 200 -10.53 18.25 7.28
CA MET A 200 -9.45 17.83 6.39
C MET A 200 -9.57 18.48 5.01
N LEU A 201 -10.78 18.51 4.42
CA LEU A 201 -11.00 19.13 3.13
C LEU A 201 -10.77 20.64 3.17
N ALA A 202 -11.28 21.33 4.21
CA ALA A 202 -11.06 22.77 4.39
C ALA A 202 -9.57 23.10 4.55
N PHE A 203 -8.81 22.25 5.25
CA PHE A 203 -7.37 22.42 5.44
C PHE A 203 -6.56 22.19 4.15
N LEU A 204 -6.83 21.08 3.44
CA LEU A 204 -6.08 20.72 2.23
C LEU A 204 -6.50 21.53 1.00
N GLY A 205 -7.76 21.96 0.95
CA GLY A 205 -8.37 22.50 -0.26
C GLY A 205 -8.64 21.39 -1.29
N HIS A 206 -9.16 21.81 -2.46
CA HIS A 206 -9.49 20.87 -3.54
C HIS A 206 -8.95 21.30 -4.91
N ASP A 207 -8.42 22.52 -5.04
CA ASP A 207 -7.96 23.06 -6.34
C ASP A 207 -6.45 22.96 -6.55
N ALA A 208 -5.68 23.07 -5.46
CA ALA A 208 -4.23 23.03 -5.53
C ALA A 208 -3.70 21.59 -5.64
N PRO A 209 -2.53 21.38 -6.29
CA PRO A 209 -1.85 20.09 -6.26
C PRO A 209 -1.49 19.67 -4.83
N LEU A 210 -1.72 18.39 -4.50
CA LEU A 210 -1.38 17.80 -3.22
C LEU A 210 -0.05 17.03 -3.31
N THR A 211 0.78 17.16 -2.27
CA THR A 211 2.01 16.39 -2.13
C THR A 211 1.87 15.43 -0.95
N PHE A 212 2.01 14.13 -1.23
CA PHE A 212 2.02 13.06 -0.23
C PHE A 212 3.45 12.65 0.07
N VAL A 213 3.80 12.59 1.35
CA VAL A 213 5.18 12.28 1.76
C VAL A 213 5.17 11.21 2.84
N GLY A 214 6.04 10.21 2.69
CA GLY A 214 6.24 9.14 3.67
C GLY A 214 7.66 8.61 3.62
N ARG A 215 8.06 7.84 4.64
CA ARG A 215 9.34 7.10 4.67
C ARG A 215 9.09 5.66 5.11
N GLY A 216 10.02 4.77 4.77
CA GLY A 216 9.87 3.36 5.13
C GLY A 216 8.57 2.79 4.57
N ALA A 217 7.86 1.96 5.33
CA ALA A 217 6.60 1.35 4.92
C ALA A 217 5.51 2.39 4.57
N SER A 218 5.51 3.55 5.23
CA SER A 218 4.53 4.62 4.98
C SER A 218 4.71 5.33 3.62
N PHE A 219 5.79 5.04 2.87
CA PHE A 219 5.84 5.47 1.48
C PHE A 219 4.80 4.72 0.61
N ALA A 220 4.45 3.49 0.96
CA ALA A 220 3.32 2.78 0.33
C ALA A 220 2.02 3.60 0.44
N SER A 221 1.76 4.16 1.63
CA SER A 221 0.60 5.02 1.90
C SER A 221 0.65 6.31 1.08
N ALA A 222 1.82 6.96 1.00
CA ALA A 222 2.00 8.17 0.21
C ALA A 222 1.76 7.92 -1.29
N ALA A 223 2.31 6.84 -1.82
CA ALA A 223 2.16 6.47 -3.24
C ALA A 223 0.71 6.10 -3.56
N MET A 224 0.07 5.30 -2.71
CA MET A 224 -1.34 4.94 -2.88
C MET A 224 -2.27 6.13 -2.70
N ALA A 225 -1.99 7.03 -1.74
CA ALA A 225 -2.76 8.25 -1.54
C ALA A 225 -2.72 9.15 -2.78
N ALA A 226 -1.55 9.29 -3.41
CA ALA A 226 -1.44 10.02 -4.67
C ALA A 226 -2.25 9.35 -5.77
N LEU A 227 -2.14 8.03 -5.94
CA LEU A 227 -2.88 7.28 -6.94
C LEU A 227 -4.38 7.43 -6.76
N VAL A 228 -4.91 7.14 -5.56
CA VAL A 228 -6.36 7.21 -5.31
C VAL A 228 -6.90 8.63 -5.43
N THR A 229 -6.11 9.65 -5.09
CA THR A 229 -6.49 11.06 -5.26
C THR A 229 -6.62 11.41 -6.75
N ALA A 230 -5.68 10.98 -7.58
CA ALA A 230 -5.76 11.17 -9.03
C ALA A 230 -6.95 10.41 -9.64
N GLU A 231 -7.17 9.16 -9.23
CA GLU A 231 -8.22 8.30 -9.78
C GLU A 231 -9.62 8.65 -9.27
N ALA A 232 -9.79 8.90 -7.97
CA ALA A 232 -11.11 9.09 -7.37
C ALA A 232 -11.56 10.55 -7.42
N ALA A 233 -10.67 11.52 -7.19
CA ALA A 233 -11.00 12.95 -7.13
C ALA A 233 -10.50 13.74 -8.34
N LYS A 234 -9.77 13.13 -9.27
CA LYS A 234 -9.18 13.78 -10.46
C LYS A 234 -8.31 15.01 -10.10
N ALA A 235 -7.67 14.98 -8.92
CA ALA A 235 -6.81 16.06 -8.45
C ALA A 235 -5.35 15.82 -8.85
N PRO A 236 -4.62 16.86 -9.27
CA PRO A 236 -3.18 16.76 -9.49
C PRO A 236 -2.45 16.43 -8.19
N THR A 237 -1.52 15.49 -8.25
CA THR A 237 -0.87 14.99 -7.04
C THR A 237 0.50 14.36 -7.35
N GLN A 238 1.34 14.28 -6.33
CA GLN A 238 2.60 13.55 -6.36
C GLN A 238 2.86 12.86 -5.04
N ALA A 239 3.60 11.75 -5.08
CA ALA A 239 4.11 11.06 -3.90
C ALA A 239 5.64 11.12 -3.89
N LEU A 240 6.21 11.42 -2.72
CA LEU A 240 7.66 11.51 -2.56
C LEU A 240 8.11 10.82 -1.27
N SER A 241 9.22 10.10 -1.32
CA SER A 241 9.88 9.74 -0.08
C SER A 241 10.41 11.00 0.61
N GLY A 242 10.43 11.02 1.94
CA GLY A 242 10.87 12.20 2.66
C GLY A 242 12.32 12.64 2.34
N GLY A 243 13.17 11.71 1.85
CA GLY A 243 14.48 12.04 1.30
C GLY A 243 14.37 12.80 -0.01
N GLN A 244 13.62 12.25 -0.97
CA GLN A 244 13.42 12.87 -2.29
C GLN A 244 12.71 14.24 -2.17
N PHE A 245 11.75 14.38 -1.25
CA PHE A 245 11.11 15.66 -0.99
C PHE A 245 12.12 16.78 -0.66
N ARG A 246 13.18 16.45 0.11
CA ARG A 246 14.22 17.43 0.51
C ARG A 246 15.22 17.75 -0.63
N HIS A 247 15.30 16.92 -1.68
CA HIS A 247 16.23 17.07 -2.77
C HIS A 247 15.57 17.68 -4.02
N GLY A 248 15.00 18.88 -3.87
CA GLY A 248 14.37 19.68 -4.92
C GLY A 248 12.94 20.09 -4.58
N PRO A 249 11.97 19.17 -4.42
CA PRO A 249 10.56 19.51 -4.19
C PRO A 249 10.28 20.40 -2.98
N LEU A 250 11.18 20.51 -2.01
CA LEU A 250 11.10 21.46 -0.89
C LEU A 250 10.98 22.93 -1.39
N GLU A 251 11.49 23.24 -2.59
CA GLU A 251 11.35 24.56 -3.23
C GLU A 251 9.88 24.93 -3.57
N LEU A 252 8.98 23.96 -3.57
CA LEU A 252 7.54 24.23 -3.76
C LEU A 252 6.88 24.83 -2.51
N VAL A 253 7.53 24.71 -1.35
CA VAL A 253 6.94 25.10 -0.07
C VAL A 253 6.93 26.62 0.07
N ARG A 254 5.74 27.16 0.22
CA ARG A 254 5.43 28.56 0.44
C ARG A 254 4.05 28.69 1.06
N GLU A 255 3.61 29.88 1.34
CA GLU A 255 2.22 30.13 1.74
C GLU A 255 1.25 29.51 0.73
N GLY A 256 0.24 28.78 1.22
CA GLY A 256 -0.75 28.05 0.40
C GLY A 256 -0.31 26.64 0.00
N PHE A 257 0.96 26.24 0.15
CA PHE A 257 1.38 24.84 -0.07
C PHE A 257 0.72 23.92 0.95
N ARG A 258 0.21 22.77 0.48
CA ARG A 258 -0.41 21.74 1.32
C ARG A 258 0.19 20.37 1.03
N SER A 259 0.46 19.64 2.10
CA SER A 259 0.96 18.26 2.03
C SER A 259 0.26 17.36 3.03
N VAL A 260 0.29 16.07 2.75
CA VAL A 260 -0.06 15.02 3.69
C VAL A 260 1.22 14.28 4.06
N MET A 261 1.53 14.22 5.35
CA MET A 261 2.71 13.56 5.89
C MET A 261 2.31 12.30 6.65
N PHE A 262 2.73 11.15 6.14
CA PHE A 262 2.63 9.86 6.85
C PHE A 262 3.89 9.67 7.69
N LEU A 263 3.77 9.80 9.01
CA LEU A 263 4.97 9.78 9.87
C LEU A 263 5.56 8.39 10.07
N GLY A 264 4.75 7.33 9.91
CA GLY A 264 5.14 6.01 10.35
C GLY A 264 5.12 5.86 11.87
N GLY A 265 5.49 4.67 12.35
CA GLY A 265 5.64 4.40 13.78
C GLY A 265 6.94 4.94 14.37
N PRO A 266 7.12 4.79 15.71
CA PRO A 266 8.38 5.06 16.38
C PRO A 266 9.54 4.27 15.75
N GLY A 267 10.64 4.94 15.41
CA GLY A 267 11.78 4.29 14.77
C GLY A 267 12.74 5.30 14.14
N ALA A 268 13.73 4.81 13.41
CA ALA A 268 14.82 5.60 12.85
C ALA A 268 14.39 6.75 11.92
N THR A 269 13.20 6.70 11.33
CA THR A 269 12.72 7.70 10.38
C THR A 269 11.77 8.73 10.98
N LEU A 270 11.26 8.51 12.19
CA LEU A 270 10.29 9.41 12.82
C LEU A 270 10.83 10.83 12.99
N ASP A 271 12.02 10.99 13.58
CA ASP A 271 12.66 12.30 13.76
C ASP A 271 12.89 13.02 12.42
N LEU A 272 13.25 12.27 11.38
CA LEU A 272 13.44 12.83 10.03
C LEU A 272 12.13 13.34 9.44
N ASN A 273 11.02 12.64 9.69
CA ASN A 273 9.69 13.05 9.26
C ASN A 273 9.22 14.28 10.03
N LEU A 274 9.37 14.30 11.35
CA LEU A 274 9.04 15.46 12.20
C LEU A 274 9.84 16.71 11.78
N ARG A 275 11.13 16.56 11.48
CA ARG A 275 11.94 17.67 10.93
C ARG A 275 11.42 18.16 9.59
N THR A 276 10.93 17.25 8.73
CA THR A 276 10.34 17.64 7.43
C THR A 276 9.05 18.44 7.63
N VAL A 277 8.18 18.02 8.57
CA VAL A 277 6.98 18.79 8.96
C VAL A 277 7.36 20.19 9.48
N ALA A 278 8.36 20.27 10.38
CA ALA A 278 8.84 21.54 10.91
C ALA A 278 9.39 22.48 9.83
N ASP A 279 10.13 21.95 8.85
CA ASP A 279 10.65 22.75 7.72
C ASP A 279 9.51 23.26 6.84
N ILE A 280 8.52 22.43 6.51
CA ILE A 280 7.35 22.86 5.73
C ILE A 280 6.62 23.98 6.46
N THR A 281 6.36 23.83 7.76
CA THR A 281 5.69 24.83 8.58
C THR A 281 6.49 26.14 8.65
N ARG A 282 7.79 26.05 8.88
CA ARG A 282 8.70 27.21 8.93
C ARG A 282 8.73 28.00 7.62
N LEU A 283 8.55 27.33 6.47
CA LEU A 283 8.51 27.92 5.14
C LEU A 283 7.11 28.42 4.74
N GLY A 284 6.11 28.37 5.64
CA GLY A 284 4.76 28.87 5.41
C GLY A 284 3.79 27.87 4.79
N GLY A 285 4.23 26.63 4.57
CA GLY A 285 3.37 25.53 4.10
C GLY A 285 2.58 24.91 5.25
N GLY A 286 1.54 24.12 4.90
CA GLY A 286 0.72 23.34 5.84
C GLY A 286 0.84 21.84 5.63
N CYS A 287 0.81 21.08 6.74
CA CYS A 287 0.81 19.62 6.74
C CYS A 287 -0.42 19.04 7.42
N LEU A 288 -1.15 18.16 6.72
CA LEU A 288 -1.97 17.16 7.38
C LEU A 288 -1.05 16.00 7.79
N VAL A 289 -0.85 15.84 9.09
CA VAL A 289 0.01 14.79 9.65
C VAL A 289 -0.86 13.60 10.03
N ILE A 290 -0.63 12.45 9.42
CA ILE A 290 -1.27 11.17 9.73
C ILE A 290 -0.23 10.32 10.47
N ALA A 291 -0.52 9.99 11.75
CA ALA A 291 0.46 9.35 12.61
C ALA A 291 -0.21 8.43 13.65
N PRO A 292 0.41 7.30 14.02
CA PRO A 292 -0.07 6.54 15.17
C PRO A 292 0.07 7.35 16.46
N THR A 293 -0.83 7.12 17.41
CA THR A 293 -0.88 7.87 18.68
C THR A 293 0.43 7.84 19.47
N ASN A 294 1.25 6.81 19.29
CA ASN A 294 2.55 6.67 19.94
C ASN A 294 3.71 7.41 19.21
N ALA A 295 3.46 8.09 18.11
CA ALA A 295 4.47 8.86 17.39
C ALA A 295 4.65 10.29 17.93
N ALA A 296 3.93 10.70 19.00
CA ALA A 296 4.03 11.99 19.67
C ALA A 296 4.03 13.22 18.72
N ALA A 297 3.19 13.17 17.68
CA ALA A 297 3.00 14.29 16.77
C ALA A 297 2.15 15.37 17.44
N GLU A 298 2.70 16.60 17.53
CA GLU A 298 1.97 17.74 18.08
C GLU A 298 1.39 18.62 16.95
N PRO A 299 0.19 19.18 17.12
CA PRO A 299 -0.37 20.13 16.18
C PRO A 299 0.53 21.38 16.09
N SER A 300 0.81 21.81 14.87
CA SER A 300 1.48 23.11 14.64
C SER A 300 0.45 24.17 14.25
N SER A 301 0.83 25.44 14.33
CA SER A 301 -0.02 26.57 13.91
C SER A 301 -0.45 26.51 12.42
N HIS A 302 0.24 25.71 11.62
CA HIS A 302 -0.01 25.49 10.18
C HIS A 302 -0.22 24.01 9.88
N GLY A 303 -0.72 23.20 10.81
CA GLY A 303 -0.88 21.76 10.66
C GLY A 303 -2.13 21.22 11.31
N LEU A 304 -2.63 20.15 10.73
CA LEU A 304 -3.71 19.31 11.26
C LEU A 304 -3.11 17.93 11.57
N VAL A 305 -3.36 17.39 12.75
CA VAL A 305 -2.92 16.04 13.14
C VAL A 305 -4.11 15.10 13.21
N LEU A 306 -4.00 14.00 12.48
CA LEU A 306 -4.96 12.90 12.53
C LEU A 306 -4.29 11.68 13.22
N PRO A 307 -4.66 11.39 14.46
CA PRO A 307 -4.12 10.25 15.17
C PRO A 307 -4.72 8.94 14.67
N LEU A 308 -3.87 7.92 14.53
CA LEU A 308 -4.27 6.56 14.16
C LEU A 308 -4.14 5.63 15.37
N PRO A 309 -4.98 4.57 15.47
CA PRO A 309 -4.76 3.48 16.41
C PRO A 309 -3.38 2.85 16.23
N THR A 310 -2.82 2.30 17.31
CA THR A 310 -1.55 1.57 17.26
C THR A 310 -1.79 0.14 16.80
N VAL A 311 -1.05 -0.30 15.79
CA VAL A 311 -1.01 -1.68 15.26
C VAL A 311 0.44 -2.08 15.02
N ALA A 312 0.69 -3.34 14.65
CA ALA A 312 2.01 -3.78 14.20
C ALA A 312 2.51 -2.89 13.06
N GLU A 313 3.78 -2.46 13.10
CA GLU A 313 4.36 -1.46 12.18
C GLU A 313 4.13 -1.80 10.70
N GLY A 314 4.28 -3.08 10.34
CA GLY A 314 4.06 -3.55 8.97
C GLY A 314 2.61 -3.47 8.48
N LEU A 315 1.65 -3.32 9.39
CA LEU A 315 0.22 -3.14 9.10
C LEU A 315 -0.25 -1.68 9.14
N LEU A 316 0.59 -0.76 9.61
CA LEU A 316 0.24 0.65 9.71
C LEU A 316 -0.24 1.27 8.39
N PRO A 317 0.33 0.95 7.21
CA PRO A 317 -0.16 1.46 5.92
C PRO A 317 -1.63 1.16 5.64
N VAL A 318 -2.20 0.11 6.23
CA VAL A 318 -3.64 -0.18 6.14
C VAL A 318 -4.48 0.91 6.80
N LEU A 319 -4.05 1.42 7.95
CA LEU A 319 -4.75 2.50 8.65
C LEU A 319 -4.48 3.87 8.01
N GLU A 320 -3.25 4.10 7.54
CA GLU A 320 -2.83 5.37 6.97
C GLU A 320 -3.62 5.77 5.72
N ILE A 321 -4.06 4.79 4.91
CA ILE A 321 -4.78 5.09 3.66
C ILE A 321 -6.27 5.41 3.86
N LEU A 322 -6.90 4.93 4.93
CA LEU A 322 -8.35 5.07 5.16
C LEU A 322 -8.84 6.52 5.18
N PRO A 323 -8.15 7.47 5.85
CA PRO A 323 -8.55 8.87 5.84
C PRO A 323 -8.59 9.46 4.43
N ILE A 324 -7.62 9.06 3.60
CA ILE A 324 -7.53 9.56 2.22
C ILE A 324 -8.62 8.95 1.36
N GLN A 325 -8.89 7.64 1.48
CA GLN A 325 -10.00 7.00 0.75
C GLN A 325 -11.33 7.71 1.01
N LEU A 326 -11.68 7.96 2.27
CA LEU A 326 -12.92 8.65 2.62
C LEU A 326 -12.93 10.11 2.16
N LEU A 327 -11.80 10.83 2.26
CA LEU A 327 -11.67 12.23 1.83
C LEU A 327 -11.92 12.40 0.32
N MET A 328 -11.69 11.36 -0.47
CA MET A 328 -11.91 11.44 -1.93
C MET A 328 -13.35 11.72 -2.30
N VAL A 329 -14.32 11.34 -1.48
CA VAL A 329 -15.74 11.60 -1.77
C VAL A 329 -16.05 13.11 -1.75
N PRO A 330 -15.88 13.85 -0.64
CA PRO A 330 -16.14 15.28 -0.64
C PRO A 330 -15.18 16.06 -1.55
N MET A 331 -13.93 15.61 -1.72
CA MET A 331 -12.98 16.26 -2.64
C MET A 331 -13.42 16.15 -4.10
N ALA A 332 -13.85 14.98 -4.57
CA ALA A 332 -14.36 14.80 -5.92
C ALA A 332 -15.59 15.66 -6.18
N LEU A 333 -16.53 15.67 -5.24
CA LEU A 333 -17.77 16.49 -5.33
C LEU A 333 -17.45 17.98 -5.39
N ALA A 334 -16.52 18.47 -4.56
CA ALA A 334 -16.08 19.87 -4.58
C ALA A 334 -15.43 20.26 -5.92
N ARG A 335 -14.81 19.31 -6.62
CA ARG A 335 -14.22 19.47 -7.95
C ARG A 335 -15.21 19.24 -9.10
N GLY A 336 -16.47 18.91 -8.82
CA GLY A 336 -17.50 18.65 -9.83
C GLY A 336 -17.44 17.28 -10.50
N PHE A 337 -16.75 16.30 -9.87
CA PHE A 337 -16.65 14.94 -10.38
C PHE A 337 -17.48 13.95 -9.55
N GLU A 338 -17.93 12.88 -10.19
CA GLU A 338 -18.49 11.72 -9.51
C GLU A 338 -17.34 10.92 -8.86
N PRO A 339 -17.37 10.71 -7.52
CA PRO A 339 -16.28 10.03 -6.83
C PRO A 339 -15.97 8.64 -7.40
N ALA A 340 -14.68 8.34 -7.59
CA ALA A 340 -14.16 7.05 -8.02
C ALA A 340 -14.69 6.52 -9.36
N LYS A 341 -15.31 7.36 -10.18
CA LYS A 341 -15.75 7.00 -11.53
C LYS A 341 -14.56 7.06 -12.48
N PHE A 342 -14.30 5.98 -13.22
CA PHE A 342 -13.32 5.99 -14.31
C PHE A 342 -13.81 6.86 -15.47
N LEU A 343 -12.94 7.74 -15.98
CA LEU A 343 -13.21 8.58 -17.15
C LEU A 343 -12.45 8.07 -18.38
N ASN A 344 -11.19 7.67 -18.20
CA ASN A 344 -10.26 7.34 -19.28
C ASN A 344 -9.67 5.91 -19.14
N GLY A 345 -9.96 5.22 -18.08
CA GLY A 345 -9.46 3.89 -17.79
C GLY A 345 -10.57 2.92 -17.44
N SER A 346 -10.18 1.73 -17.05
CA SER A 346 -11.04 0.68 -16.54
C SER A 346 -10.43 0.03 -15.30
N LYS A 347 -11.23 -0.77 -14.56
CA LYS A 347 -10.76 -1.47 -13.34
C LYS A 347 -9.57 -2.41 -13.62
N ILE A 348 -9.54 -3.05 -14.76
CA ILE A 348 -8.47 -3.96 -15.18
C ILE A 348 -7.86 -3.41 -16.46
N THR A 349 -6.54 -3.24 -16.47
CA THR A 349 -5.80 -2.85 -17.66
C THR A 349 -5.62 -4.09 -18.55
N VAL A 350 -6.20 -4.04 -19.74
CA VAL A 350 -6.17 -5.15 -20.72
C VAL A 350 -5.33 -4.82 -21.96
N ILE A 351 -4.86 -3.58 -22.08
CA ILE A 351 -4.01 -3.09 -23.17
C ILE A 351 -2.88 -2.29 -22.52
N GLU A 352 -1.64 -2.62 -22.88
CA GLU A 352 -0.43 -1.88 -22.52
C GLU A 352 -0.13 -0.82 -23.58
#